data_978836b123131737633f8e3d7c90aea0
#
_entry.id   978836b123131737633f8e3d7c90aea0
#
_cell.length_a   1.000
_cell.length_b   1.000
_cell.length_c   1.000
_cell.angle_alpha   90.00
_cell.angle_beta   90.00
_cell.angle_gamma   90.00
#
_symmetry.space_group_name_H-M   'P 1'
#
loop_
_entity.id
_entity.type
_entity.pdbx_description
1 polymer ?
#
loop_
_entity_poly.entity_id
_entity_poly.type
_entity_poly.pdbx_seq_one_letter_code
_entity_poly.pdbx_strand_id
1 'polypeptide(L)'
;MEATPSLACANKCVFCWRHHKNPVGREWRWKTDDPTFIVDEGVKTHIQMIKETKGIPGVRMDRWEEAHTVKHCALSLVGEPIMYPRINEFLDELHKRHISTFLVTNGQHPDAIATLRPITQLYVSVDAPTPESLEAIDRPLFRDAWDRLRRSLRSLKDKGQRTVARLTVVKGWNSDEVEGYANLIALGHCSLVEMKGVTFCGKSDASNLNMSNTPWHHEVIDLA
;
A
#
# COMPACT_ATOMS: atom_id res chain seq x y z
N MET A 1 7.70 -9.76 -7.49
CA MET A 1 6.98 -8.86 -8.42
C MET A 1 6.15 -7.87 -7.65
N GLU A 2 5.80 -6.77 -8.28
CA GLU A 2 4.86 -5.80 -7.75
C GLU A 2 3.65 -5.78 -8.67
N ALA A 3 2.45 -5.88 -8.11
CA ALA A 3 1.21 -5.97 -8.87
C ALA A 3 0.03 -5.41 -8.06
N THR A 4 -1.06 -5.07 -8.71
CA THR A 4 -2.31 -4.71 -8.05
C THR A 4 -3.50 -5.17 -8.90
N PRO A 5 -4.49 -5.84 -8.30
CA PRO A 5 -5.70 -6.24 -9.01
C PRO A 5 -6.72 -5.10 -9.12
N SER A 6 -6.48 -3.96 -8.47
CA SER A 6 -7.38 -2.81 -8.45
C SER A 6 -6.64 -1.50 -8.69
N LEU A 7 -7.06 -0.75 -9.70
CA LEU A 7 -6.62 0.63 -9.92
C LEU A 7 -7.45 1.65 -9.14
N ALA A 8 -8.62 1.25 -8.63
CA ALA A 8 -9.51 2.11 -7.87
C ALA A 8 -8.98 2.39 -6.47
N CYS A 9 -9.28 3.57 -5.94
CA CYS A 9 -8.94 3.97 -4.58
C CYS A 9 -10.04 4.85 -4.00
N ALA A 10 -10.28 4.77 -2.69
CA ALA A 10 -11.21 5.63 -1.97
C ALA A 10 -10.57 6.92 -1.44
N ASN A 11 -9.26 7.11 -1.62
CA ASN A 11 -8.51 8.28 -1.18
C ASN A 11 -7.94 9.07 -2.37
N LYS A 12 -7.66 10.36 -2.13
CA LYS A 12 -7.00 11.28 -3.06
C LYS A 12 -5.78 11.92 -2.38
N CYS A 13 -4.91 11.10 -1.80
CA CYS A 13 -3.78 11.57 -1.00
C CYS A 13 -2.93 12.59 -1.72
N VAL A 14 -2.49 13.63 -1.01
CA VAL A 14 -1.68 14.73 -1.56
C VAL A 14 -0.35 14.26 -2.14
N PHE A 15 0.17 13.13 -1.65
CA PHE A 15 1.41 12.51 -2.10
C PHE A 15 1.20 11.36 -3.10
N CYS A 16 -0.02 11.16 -3.60
CA CYS A 16 -0.29 10.07 -4.54
C CYS A 16 0.50 10.28 -5.84
N TRP A 17 1.48 9.41 -6.10
CA TRP A 17 2.36 9.51 -7.26
C TRP A 17 1.61 9.37 -8.61
N ARG A 18 0.40 8.82 -8.60
CA ARG A 18 -0.48 8.75 -9.77
C ARG A 18 -1.30 10.01 -10.00
N HIS A 19 -1.15 11.04 -9.16
CA HIS A 19 -1.82 12.33 -9.30
C HIS A 19 -3.32 12.23 -9.54
N HIS A 20 -3.99 11.27 -8.91
CA HIS A 20 -5.42 11.00 -9.02
C HIS A 20 -5.92 10.64 -10.45
N LYS A 21 -5.04 10.18 -11.31
CA LYS A 21 -5.39 9.65 -12.64
C LYS A 21 -6.05 8.27 -12.57
N ASN A 22 -5.93 7.59 -11.43
CA ASN A 22 -6.62 6.33 -11.20
C ASN A 22 -8.12 6.59 -10.96
N PRO A 23 -8.97 5.60 -11.24
CA PRO A 23 -10.37 5.65 -10.85
C PRO A 23 -10.51 5.90 -9.34
N VAL A 24 -11.37 6.84 -8.96
CA VAL A 24 -11.65 7.17 -7.55
C VAL A 24 -13.09 6.78 -7.25
N GLY A 25 -13.31 6.00 -6.20
CA GLY A 25 -14.63 5.53 -5.82
C GLY A 25 -14.64 4.81 -4.49
N ARG A 26 -15.83 4.76 -3.87
CA ARG A 26 -16.06 4.06 -2.59
C ARG A 26 -16.36 2.59 -2.77
N GLU A 27 -16.76 2.19 -3.98
CA GLU A 27 -17.24 0.86 -4.32
C GLU A 27 -16.65 0.39 -5.65
N TRP A 28 -16.57 -0.91 -5.82
CA TRP A 28 -16.18 -1.53 -7.08
C TRP A 28 -17.30 -1.35 -8.12
N ARG A 29 -16.97 -0.85 -9.30
CA ARG A 29 -17.94 -0.58 -10.40
C ARG A 29 -17.44 -1.06 -11.76
N TRP A 30 -16.32 -1.75 -11.80
CA TRP A 30 -15.66 -2.15 -13.03
C TRP A 30 -15.87 -3.64 -13.28
N LYS A 31 -15.65 -4.07 -14.51
CA LYS A 31 -15.56 -5.48 -14.83
C LYS A 31 -14.49 -6.13 -13.92
N THR A 32 -14.80 -7.28 -13.40
CA THR A 32 -13.89 -8.06 -12.55
C THR A 32 -13.21 -9.10 -13.42
N ASP A 33 -11.90 -8.95 -13.62
CA ASP A 33 -11.09 -9.96 -14.28
C ASP A 33 -10.89 -11.18 -13.38
N ASP A 34 -10.61 -12.33 -13.97
CA ASP A 34 -10.38 -13.55 -13.22
C ASP A 34 -9.04 -13.51 -12.44
N PRO A 35 -9.00 -13.92 -11.17
CA PRO A 35 -7.79 -13.92 -10.36
C PRO A 35 -6.62 -14.69 -10.99
N THR A 36 -6.89 -15.87 -11.54
CA THR A 36 -5.88 -16.71 -12.19
C THR A 36 -5.27 -15.99 -13.38
N PHE A 37 -6.12 -15.39 -14.22
CA PHE A 37 -5.68 -14.59 -15.36
C PHE A 37 -4.77 -13.44 -14.94
N ILE A 38 -5.15 -12.68 -13.88
CA ILE A 38 -4.33 -11.55 -13.40
C ILE A 38 -2.96 -12.05 -12.90
N VAL A 39 -2.92 -13.16 -12.17
CA VAL A 39 -1.66 -13.73 -11.68
C VAL A 39 -0.79 -14.22 -12.84
N ASP A 40 -1.37 -14.91 -13.81
CA ASP A 40 -0.64 -15.44 -14.98
C ASP A 40 0.00 -14.32 -15.80
N GLU A 41 -0.79 -13.29 -16.16
CA GLU A 41 -0.28 -12.16 -16.92
C GLU A 41 0.72 -11.32 -16.11
N GLY A 42 0.51 -11.18 -14.78
CA GLY A 42 1.44 -10.50 -13.89
C GLY A 42 2.80 -11.21 -13.85
N VAL A 43 2.83 -12.52 -13.67
CA VAL A 43 4.06 -13.33 -13.68
C VAL A 43 4.74 -13.28 -15.03
N LYS A 44 3.99 -13.46 -16.11
CA LYS A 44 4.50 -13.42 -17.49
C LYS A 44 5.15 -12.06 -17.80
N THR A 45 4.48 -10.97 -17.47
CA THR A 45 5.00 -9.60 -17.67
C THR A 45 6.26 -9.37 -16.85
N HIS A 46 6.28 -9.80 -15.58
CA HIS A 46 7.45 -9.68 -14.71
C HIS A 46 8.65 -10.43 -15.30
N ILE A 47 8.47 -11.68 -15.75
CA ILE A 47 9.52 -12.48 -16.38
C ILE A 47 9.99 -11.81 -17.68
N GLN A 48 9.10 -11.22 -18.47
CA GLN A 48 9.49 -10.52 -19.69
C GLN A 48 10.39 -9.32 -19.36
N MET A 49 10.04 -8.52 -18.34
CA MET A 49 10.89 -7.42 -17.87
C MET A 49 12.27 -7.91 -17.41
N ILE A 50 12.35 -9.05 -16.72
CA ILE A 50 13.64 -9.66 -16.34
C ILE A 50 14.47 -10.02 -17.57
N LYS A 51 13.86 -10.64 -18.60
CA LYS A 51 14.56 -11.00 -19.84
C LYS A 51 15.18 -9.78 -20.53
N GLU A 52 14.52 -8.63 -20.48
CA GLU A 52 15.01 -7.38 -21.09
C GLU A 52 16.27 -6.83 -20.40
N THR A 53 16.56 -7.25 -19.16
CA THR A 53 17.78 -6.84 -18.44
C THR A 53 19.02 -7.67 -18.83
N LYS A 54 18.88 -8.72 -19.66
CA LYS A 54 20.00 -9.57 -20.08
C LYS A 54 21.04 -8.75 -20.86
N GLY A 55 22.28 -8.81 -20.40
CA GLY A 55 23.38 -8.10 -21.05
C GLY A 55 23.54 -6.63 -20.66
N ILE A 56 22.71 -6.09 -19.77
CA ILE A 56 22.94 -4.77 -19.20
C ILE A 56 24.19 -4.82 -18.30
N PRO A 57 25.14 -3.85 -18.43
CA PRO A 57 26.32 -3.80 -17.58
C PRO A 57 25.98 -3.81 -16.10
N GLY A 58 26.65 -4.69 -15.32
CA GLY A 58 26.44 -4.86 -13.90
C GLY A 58 25.38 -5.90 -13.51
N VAL A 59 24.64 -6.45 -14.46
CA VAL A 59 23.70 -7.56 -14.18
C VAL A 59 24.48 -8.84 -13.88
N ARG A 60 24.24 -9.40 -12.71
CA ARG A 60 24.80 -10.70 -12.30
C ARG A 60 23.95 -11.82 -12.87
N MET A 61 24.54 -12.69 -13.66
CA MET A 61 23.82 -13.76 -14.37
C MET A 61 23.20 -14.79 -13.42
N ASP A 62 23.85 -15.14 -12.30
CA ASP A 62 23.28 -16.00 -11.27
C ASP A 62 21.96 -15.43 -10.69
N ARG A 63 21.92 -14.13 -10.45
CA ARG A 63 20.70 -13.44 -9.97
C ARG A 63 19.68 -13.26 -11.07
N TRP A 64 20.12 -13.06 -12.30
CA TRP A 64 19.22 -12.98 -13.45
C TRP A 64 18.48 -14.30 -13.66
N GLU A 65 19.16 -15.45 -13.54
CA GLU A 65 18.54 -16.77 -13.63
C GLU A 65 17.56 -17.00 -12.47
N GLU A 66 17.93 -16.69 -11.23
CA GLU A 66 17.09 -16.78 -10.04
C GLU A 66 15.80 -15.94 -10.19
N ALA A 67 15.89 -14.75 -10.78
CA ALA A 67 14.78 -13.81 -10.92
C ALA A 67 13.63 -14.34 -11.81
N HIS A 68 13.86 -15.37 -12.62
CA HIS A 68 12.80 -16.01 -13.39
C HIS A 68 11.81 -16.80 -12.52
N THR A 69 12.15 -17.04 -11.26
CA THR A 69 11.25 -17.70 -10.30
C THR A 69 10.69 -16.65 -9.34
N VAL A 70 9.43 -16.24 -9.56
CA VAL A 70 8.76 -15.28 -8.68
C VAL A 70 8.50 -15.92 -7.32
N LYS A 71 9.02 -15.31 -6.25
CA LYS A 71 8.87 -15.77 -4.85
C LYS A 71 8.00 -14.84 -4.01
N HIS A 72 7.88 -13.59 -4.38
CA HIS A 72 7.21 -12.56 -3.60
C HIS A 72 6.33 -11.70 -4.50
N CYS A 73 5.13 -11.33 -4.01
CA CYS A 73 4.23 -10.40 -4.67
C CYS A 73 3.82 -9.29 -3.70
N ALA A 74 4.17 -8.05 -4.03
CA ALA A 74 3.70 -6.86 -3.31
C ALA A 74 2.47 -6.28 -4.02
N LEU A 75 1.35 -6.23 -3.31
CA LEU A 75 0.12 -5.59 -3.75
C LEU A 75 0.13 -4.15 -3.22
N SER A 76 0.96 -3.30 -3.81
CA SER A 76 1.21 -1.94 -3.34
C SER A 76 1.47 -0.93 -4.45
N LEU A 77 1.36 -1.36 -5.71
CA LEU A 77 1.82 -0.55 -6.84
C LEU A 77 0.95 0.69 -7.06
N VAL A 78 -0.36 0.51 -7.12
CA VAL A 78 -1.31 1.58 -7.42
C VAL A 78 -2.72 1.21 -6.98
N GLY A 79 -3.55 2.22 -6.69
CA GLY A 79 -4.93 2.00 -6.25
C GLY A 79 -5.01 1.40 -4.85
N GLU A 80 -6.11 0.74 -4.58
CA GLU A 80 -6.41 0.07 -3.32
C GLU A 80 -6.70 -1.42 -3.59
N PRO A 81 -5.73 -2.31 -3.36
CA PRO A 81 -5.85 -3.73 -3.72
C PRO A 81 -7.05 -4.43 -3.09
N ILE A 82 -7.40 -4.06 -1.86
CA ILE A 82 -8.48 -4.70 -1.10
C ILE A 82 -9.87 -4.41 -1.67
N MET A 83 -10.00 -3.41 -2.56
CA MET A 83 -11.26 -3.12 -3.27
C MET A 83 -11.58 -4.17 -4.33
N TYR A 84 -10.62 -4.96 -4.77
CA TYR A 84 -10.88 -6.02 -5.75
C TYR A 84 -11.81 -7.08 -5.14
N PRO A 85 -12.99 -7.35 -5.73
CA PRO A 85 -14.02 -8.19 -5.09
C PRO A 85 -13.59 -9.64 -4.82
N ARG A 86 -12.66 -10.15 -5.63
CA ARG A 86 -12.13 -11.51 -5.52
C ARG A 86 -10.72 -11.54 -4.91
N ILE A 87 -10.42 -10.59 -4.00
CA ILE A 87 -9.08 -10.46 -3.42
C ILE A 87 -8.59 -11.74 -2.74
N ASN A 88 -9.47 -12.43 -2.02
CA ASN A 88 -9.11 -13.68 -1.33
C ASN A 88 -8.76 -14.80 -2.31
N GLU A 89 -9.47 -14.91 -3.43
CA GLU A 89 -9.14 -15.87 -4.49
C GLU A 89 -7.82 -15.54 -5.17
N PHE A 90 -7.54 -14.26 -5.37
CA PHE A 90 -6.27 -13.78 -5.93
C PHE A 90 -5.08 -14.14 -5.00
N LEU A 91 -5.26 -13.97 -3.70
CA LEU A 91 -4.26 -14.35 -2.70
C LEU A 91 -4.05 -15.87 -2.68
N ASP A 92 -5.14 -16.65 -2.75
CA ASP A 92 -5.06 -18.11 -2.83
C ASP A 92 -4.27 -18.58 -4.07
N GLU A 93 -4.48 -17.95 -5.22
CA GLU A 93 -3.73 -18.27 -6.44
C GLU A 93 -2.23 -17.99 -6.31
N LEU A 94 -1.84 -16.91 -5.64
CA LEU A 94 -0.43 -16.61 -5.34
C LEU A 94 0.15 -17.66 -4.38
N HIS A 95 -0.57 -18.00 -3.31
CA HIS A 95 -0.12 -18.96 -2.30
C HIS A 95 0.01 -20.38 -2.86
N LYS A 96 -0.90 -20.84 -3.71
CA LYS A 96 -0.80 -22.12 -4.44
C LYS A 96 0.50 -22.23 -5.25
N ARG A 97 1.02 -21.10 -5.71
CA ARG A 97 2.29 -21.01 -6.47
C ARG A 97 3.51 -20.77 -5.60
N HIS A 98 3.35 -20.89 -4.27
CA HIS A 98 4.40 -20.61 -3.28
C HIS A 98 4.98 -19.18 -3.39
N ILE A 99 4.14 -18.22 -3.75
CA ILE A 99 4.46 -16.80 -3.81
C ILE A 99 3.95 -16.14 -2.54
N SER A 100 4.86 -15.58 -1.74
CA SER A 100 4.48 -14.82 -0.54
C SER A 100 3.84 -13.48 -0.90
N THR A 101 2.95 -12.98 -0.04
CA THR A 101 2.10 -11.83 -0.34
C THR A 101 2.26 -10.71 0.67
N PHE A 102 2.40 -9.50 0.16
CA PHE A 102 2.47 -8.26 0.93
C PHE A 102 1.38 -7.33 0.39
N LEU A 103 0.41 -6.97 1.22
CA LEU A 103 -0.69 -6.11 0.82
C LEU A 103 -0.66 -4.81 1.61
N VAL A 104 -0.72 -3.69 0.90
CA VAL A 104 -0.84 -2.34 1.48
C VAL A 104 -2.25 -1.82 1.26
N THR A 105 -2.90 -1.38 2.33
CA THR A 105 -4.24 -0.79 2.28
C THR A 105 -4.28 0.56 3.01
N ASN A 106 -5.13 1.46 2.54
CA ASN A 106 -5.39 2.74 3.19
C ASN A 106 -6.36 2.64 4.40
N GLY A 107 -6.77 1.43 4.75
CA GLY A 107 -7.63 1.20 5.92
C GLY A 107 -9.09 1.66 5.76
N GLN A 108 -9.53 2.04 4.56
CA GLN A 108 -10.88 2.56 4.35
C GLN A 108 -11.94 1.47 4.13
N HIS A 109 -11.54 0.20 4.10
CA HIS A 109 -12.41 -0.96 3.90
C HIS A 109 -12.30 -1.96 5.07
N PRO A 110 -12.73 -1.59 6.30
CA PRO A 110 -12.51 -2.41 7.51
C PRO A 110 -13.13 -3.80 7.43
N ASP A 111 -14.28 -3.96 6.79
CA ASP A 111 -14.94 -5.26 6.66
C ASP A 111 -14.16 -6.19 5.70
N ALA A 112 -13.59 -5.64 4.65
CA ALA A 112 -12.71 -6.40 3.75
C ALA A 112 -11.40 -6.79 4.44
N ILE A 113 -10.81 -5.91 5.28
CA ILE A 113 -9.65 -6.24 6.10
C ILE A 113 -9.98 -7.37 7.08
N ALA A 114 -11.11 -7.30 7.77
CA ALA A 114 -11.53 -8.32 8.74
C ALA A 114 -11.67 -9.70 8.09
N THR A 115 -12.21 -9.77 6.88
CA THR A 115 -12.45 -11.02 6.14
C THR A 115 -11.29 -11.45 5.23
N LEU A 116 -10.23 -10.64 5.13
CA LEU A 116 -9.05 -10.97 4.34
C LEU A 116 -8.38 -12.23 4.88
N ARG A 117 -8.07 -13.18 4.00
CA ARG A 117 -7.31 -14.38 4.34
C ARG A 117 -5.92 -14.05 4.86
N PRO A 118 -5.30 -14.92 5.69
CA PRO A 118 -3.92 -14.73 6.12
C PRO A 118 -2.99 -14.55 4.94
N ILE A 119 -2.14 -13.52 5.03
CA ILE A 119 -1.09 -13.19 4.06
C ILE A 119 0.25 -13.09 4.78
N THR A 120 1.34 -13.02 4.04
CA THR A 120 2.67 -12.96 4.64
C THR A 120 2.85 -11.71 5.49
N GLN A 121 2.38 -10.55 4.99
CA GLN A 121 2.46 -9.30 5.74
C GLN A 121 1.38 -8.30 5.26
N LEU A 122 0.60 -7.80 6.20
CA LEU A 122 -0.45 -6.81 5.97
C LEU A 122 -0.01 -5.45 6.47
N TYR A 123 -0.01 -4.48 5.57
CA TYR A 123 0.29 -3.07 5.87
C TYR A 123 -0.99 -2.25 5.89
N VAL A 124 -1.17 -1.44 6.91
CA VAL A 124 -2.19 -0.40 6.92
C VAL A 124 -1.50 0.96 6.95
N SER A 125 -1.82 1.81 5.99
CA SER A 125 -1.35 3.18 5.95
C SER A 125 -1.96 3.98 7.10
N VAL A 126 -1.11 4.66 7.86
CA VAL A 126 -1.45 5.56 8.96
C VAL A 126 -0.74 6.88 8.67
N ASP A 127 -1.27 7.63 7.71
CA ASP A 127 -0.57 8.80 7.16
C ASP A 127 -0.98 10.10 7.89
N ALA A 128 -1.88 10.01 8.87
CA ALA A 128 -2.38 11.14 9.65
C ALA A 128 -2.74 10.75 11.08
N PRO A 129 -2.35 11.57 12.09
CA PRO A 129 -2.59 11.27 13.49
C PRO A 129 -3.95 11.75 14.01
N THR A 130 -4.66 12.60 13.26
CA THR A 130 -5.98 13.18 13.65
C THR A 130 -6.97 13.12 12.48
N PRO A 131 -8.31 13.25 12.76
CA PRO A 131 -9.31 13.32 11.69
C PRO A 131 -9.06 14.47 10.70
N GLU A 132 -8.67 15.63 11.21
CA GLU A 132 -8.43 16.84 10.41
C GLU A 132 -7.24 16.68 9.49
N SER A 133 -6.14 16.09 10.00
CA SER A 133 -4.98 15.79 9.18
C SER A 133 -5.25 14.67 8.17
N LEU A 134 -6.09 13.69 8.51
CA LEU A 134 -6.53 12.65 7.56
C LEU A 134 -7.29 13.28 6.37
N GLU A 135 -8.21 14.20 6.63
CA GLU A 135 -8.92 14.92 5.57
C GLU A 135 -7.97 15.75 4.70
N ALA A 136 -7.01 16.42 5.30
CA ALA A 136 -6.07 17.28 4.59
C ALA A 136 -5.11 16.49 3.72
N ILE A 137 -4.61 15.35 4.20
CA ILE A 137 -3.53 14.55 3.58
C ILE A 137 -4.10 13.49 2.67
N ASP A 138 -4.99 12.63 3.18
CA ASP A 138 -5.51 11.47 2.47
C ASP A 138 -6.72 11.79 1.60
N ARG A 139 -7.44 12.86 1.92
CA ARG A 139 -8.63 13.33 1.17
C ARG A 139 -9.60 12.18 0.87
N PRO A 140 -10.06 11.46 1.90
CA PRO A 140 -10.90 10.28 1.70
C PRO A 140 -12.28 10.65 1.15
N LEU A 141 -12.87 9.73 0.37
CA LEU A 141 -14.24 9.87 -0.13
C LEU A 141 -15.31 9.50 0.90
N PHE A 142 -14.94 8.79 1.95
CA PHE A 142 -15.85 8.43 3.02
C PHE A 142 -15.92 9.54 4.06
N ARG A 143 -17.13 9.93 4.47
CA ARG A 143 -17.32 10.92 5.54
C ARG A 143 -16.92 10.37 6.92
N ASP A 144 -17.02 9.07 7.11
CA ASP A 144 -16.65 8.32 8.31
C ASP A 144 -15.23 7.72 8.22
N ALA A 145 -14.34 8.34 7.44
CA ALA A 145 -13.01 7.83 7.12
C ALA A 145 -12.15 7.56 8.37
N TRP A 146 -12.22 8.44 9.36
CA TRP A 146 -11.50 8.27 10.62
C TRP A 146 -11.96 7.04 11.40
N ASP A 147 -13.26 6.83 11.50
CA ASP A 147 -13.82 5.65 12.17
C ASP A 147 -13.51 4.37 11.40
N ARG A 148 -13.50 4.42 10.06
CA ARG A 148 -13.06 3.31 9.22
C ARG A 148 -11.61 2.94 9.48
N LEU A 149 -10.68 3.91 9.48
CA LEU A 149 -9.28 3.68 9.80
C LEU A 149 -9.12 3.04 11.19
N ARG A 150 -9.79 3.59 12.21
CA ARG A 150 -9.73 3.05 13.57
C ARG A 150 -10.31 1.63 13.66
N ARG A 151 -11.40 1.32 12.97
CA ARG A 151 -11.96 -0.03 12.88
C ARG A 151 -10.99 -0.99 12.20
N SER A 152 -10.37 -0.56 11.11
CA SER A 152 -9.35 -1.33 10.41
C SER A 152 -8.17 -1.66 11.32
N LEU A 153 -7.65 -0.68 12.03
CA LEU A 153 -6.56 -0.89 12.99
C LEU A 153 -6.98 -1.86 14.10
N ARG A 154 -8.15 -1.67 14.72
CA ARG A 154 -8.62 -2.59 15.78
C ARG A 154 -8.72 -4.04 15.32
N SER A 155 -9.05 -4.28 14.06
CA SER A 155 -9.17 -5.65 13.54
C SER A 155 -7.81 -6.34 13.35
N LEU A 156 -6.69 -5.60 13.34
CA LEU A 156 -5.37 -6.18 13.07
C LEU A 156 -4.90 -7.13 14.16
N LYS A 157 -5.24 -6.86 15.42
CA LYS A 157 -4.88 -7.72 16.57
C LYS A 157 -5.40 -9.16 16.43
N ASP A 158 -6.53 -9.33 15.75
CA ASP A 158 -7.21 -10.62 15.60
C ASP A 158 -6.82 -11.35 14.31
N LYS A 159 -5.94 -10.75 13.48
CA LYS A 159 -5.54 -11.33 12.18
C LYS A 159 -4.62 -12.54 12.30
N GLY A 160 -3.91 -12.71 13.42
CA GLY A 160 -2.98 -13.83 13.62
C GLY A 160 -1.81 -13.89 12.63
N GLN A 161 -1.48 -12.76 12.01
CA GLN A 161 -0.41 -12.63 11.02
C GLN A 161 0.42 -11.38 11.28
N ARG A 162 1.57 -11.24 10.61
CA ARG A 162 2.39 -10.04 10.72
C ARG A 162 1.67 -8.83 10.14
N THR A 163 1.55 -7.77 10.95
CA THR A 163 0.91 -6.52 10.59
C THR A 163 1.87 -5.35 10.74
N VAL A 164 1.74 -4.36 9.87
CA VAL A 164 2.60 -3.17 9.84
C VAL A 164 1.74 -1.92 9.79
N ALA A 165 1.99 -0.98 10.69
CA ALA A 165 1.53 0.39 10.52
C ALA A 165 2.56 1.12 9.63
N ARG A 166 2.13 1.61 8.47
CA ARG A 166 2.99 2.30 7.51
C ARG A 166 2.68 3.78 7.49
N LEU A 167 3.66 4.60 7.82
CA LEU A 167 3.55 6.05 7.89
C LEU A 167 4.31 6.68 6.73
N THR A 168 3.63 7.52 5.93
CA THR A 168 4.29 8.36 4.93
C THR A 168 4.49 9.75 5.51
N VAL A 169 5.71 10.08 5.87
CA VAL A 169 6.06 11.36 6.51
C VAL A 169 6.19 12.46 5.46
N VAL A 170 5.39 13.51 5.62
CA VAL A 170 5.37 14.71 4.79
C VAL A 170 5.75 15.89 5.66
N LYS A 171 6.94 16.43 5.47
CA LYS A 171 7.48 17.53 6.28
C LYS A 171 6.57 18.74 6.26
N GLY A 172 6.22 19.26 7.46
CA GLY A 172 5.33 20.39 7.63
C GLY A 172 3.83 20.07 7.46
N TRP A 173 3.46 18.78 7.33
CA TRP A 173 2.08 18.35 7.23
C TRP A 173 1.67 17.36 8.34
N ASN A 174 2.51 16.35 8.59
CA ASN A 174 2.19 15.26 9.53
C ASN A 174 3.39 14.80 10.37
N SER A 175 4.44 15.58 10.45
CA SER A 175 5.70 15.21 11.13
C SER A 175 5.72 15.57 12.62
N ASP A 176 4.72 16.27 13.16
CA ASP A 176 4.85 16.91 14.47
C ASP A 176 4.01 16.25 15.58
N GLU A 177 3.02 15.40 15.24
CA GLU A 177 2.06 14.83 16.21
C GLU A 177 2.38 13.36 16.56
N VAL A 178 3.57 13.10 17.14
CA VAL A 178 4.07 11.76 17.46
C VAL A 178 3.12 10.96 18.37
N GLU A 179 2.56 11.60 19.39
CA GLU A 179 1.65 10.94 20.35
C GLU A 179 0.36 10.44 19.67
N GLY A 180 -0.18 11.19 18.69
CA GLY A 180 -1.34 10.76 17.92
C GLY A 180 -1.08 9.48 17.13
N TYR A 181 0.10 9.37 16.51
CA TYR A 181 0.53 8.15 15.84
C TYR A 181 0.72 6.99 16.81
N ALA A 182 1.38 7.21 17.94
CA ALA A 182 1.58 6.19 18.96
C ALA A 182 0.23 5.60 19.44
N ASN A 183 -0.77 6.45 19.64
CA ASN A 183 -2.13 6.02 20.03
C ASN A 183 -2.81 5.17 18.96
N LEU A 184 -2.67 5.53 17.68
CA LEU A 184 -3.22 4.73 16.57
C LEU A 184 -2.51 3.40 16.40
N ILE A 185 -1.18 3.37 16.51
CA ILE A 185 -0.37 2.15 16.42
C ILE A 185 -0.71 1.21 17.57
N ALA A 186 -0.83 1.74 18.79
CA ALA A 186 -1.24 0.98 19.97
C ALA A 186 -2.62 0.36 19.80
N LEU A 187 -3.57 1.06 19.15
CA LEU A 187 -4.89 0.55 18.86
C LEU A 187 -4.86 -0.70 17.97
N GLY A 188 -3.91 -0.78 17.02
CA GLY A 188 -3.76 -1.87 16.07
C GLY A 188 -2.96 -3.05 16.61
N HIS A 189 -2.20 -2.89 17.68
CA HIS A 189 -1.22 -3.88 18.15
C HIS A 189 -0.33 -4.37 16.99
N CYS A 190 0.10 -3.45 16.12
CA CYS A 190 0.90 -3.81 14.95
C CYS A 190 2.22 -4.44 15.36
N SER A 191 2.65 -5.47 14.62
CA SER A 191 3.93 -6.14 14.84
C SER A 191 5.14 -5.26 14.54
N LEU A 192 4.98 -4.36 13.57
CA LEU A 192 6.02 -3.48 13.06
C LEU A 192 5.44 -2.10 12.73
N VAL A 193 6.31 -1.10 12.76
CA VAL A 193 6.06 0.24 12.22
C VAL A 193 7.07 0.50 11.11
N GLU A 194 6.59 0.89 9.94
CA GLU A 194 7.42 1.36 8.83
C GLU A 194 7.21 2.86 8.66
N MET A 195 8.27 3.63 8.83
CA MET A 195 8.25 5.07 8.57
C MET A 195 9.07 5.38 7.32
N LYS A 196 8.48 6.11 6.39
CA LYS A 196 9.16 6.51 5.15
C LYS A 196 8.90 7.97 4.84
N GLY A 197 9.91 8.68 4.38
CA GLY A 197 9.73 10.00 3.81
C GLY A 197 8.92 9.96 2.51
N VAL A 198 8.10 10.97 2.29
CA VAL A 198 7.38 11.14 1.03
C VAL A 198 8.35 11.28 -0.14
N THR A 199 7.99 10.74 -1.29
CA THR A 199 8.71 10.98 -2.55
C THR A 199 7.98 12.07 -3.33
N PHE A 200 8.67 13.16 -3.66
CA PHE A 200 8.11 14.19 -4.51
C PHE A 200 8.10 13.71 -5.98
N CYS A 201 6.90 13.55 -6.51
CA CYS A 201 6.67 13.02 -7.87
C CYS A 201 6.40 14.11 -8.92
N GLY A 202 6.81 15.35 -8.64
CA GLY A 202 6.57 16.49 -9.53
C GLY A 202 5.33 17.31 -9.17
N LYS A 203 5.17 18.43 -9.83
CA LYS A 203 4.02 19.31 -9.64
C LYS A 203 2.76 18.71 -10.24
N SER A 204 1.62 18.89 -9.57
CA SER A 204 0.32 18.43 -10.02
C SER A 204 -0.76 19.37 -9.48
N ASP A 205 -1.82 19.57 -10.26
CA ASP A 205 -2.98 20.36 -9.83
C ASP A 205 -3.71 19.71 -8.62
N ALA A 206 -3.42 18.45 -8.37
CA ALA A 206 -3.99 17.68 -7.27
C ALA A 206 -3.21 17.84 -5.95
N SER A 207 -2.01 18.42 -5.96
CA SER A 207 -1.13 18.47 -4.79
C SER A 207 -0.36 19.78 -4.71
N ASN A 208 -0.33 20.36 -3.51
CA ASN A 208 0.47 21.56 -3.19
C ASN A 208 1.88 21.19 -2.67
N LEU A 209 2.26 19.92 -2.72
CA LEU A 209 3.57 19.46 -2.27
C LEU A 209 4.69 20.00 -3.18
N ASN A 210 5.85 20.20 -2.59
CA ASN A 210 7.09 20.54 -3.27
C ASN A 210 8.27 19.81 -2.61
N MET A 211 9.47 19.98 -3.14
CA MET A 211 10.68 19.30 -2.64
C MET A 211 10.96 19.56 -1.16
N SER A 212 10.57 20.72 -0.61
CA SER A 212 10.79 21.03 0.81
C SER A 212 9.92 20.22 1.76
N ASN A 213 8.87 19.56 1.25
CA ASN A 213 8.04 18.65 2.03
C ASN A 213 8.62 17.24 2.12
N THR A 214 9.70 16.95 1.37
CA THR A 214 10.41 15.67 1.47
C THR A 214 11.38 15.74 2.65
N PRO A 215 11.19 14.94 3.70
CA PRO A 215 12.12 14.93 4.82
C PRO A 215 13.44 14.28 4.43
N TRP A 216 14.53 14.74 5.04
CA TRP A 216 15.82 14.06 4.99
C TRP A 216 15.75 12.75 5.77
N HIS A 217 16.64 11.83 5.47
CA HIS A 217 16.67 10.53 6.13
C HIS A 217 16.81 10.64 7.67
N HIS A 218 17.66 11.54 8.16
CA HIS A 218 17.83 11.78 9.59
C HIS A 218 16.54 12.32 10.22
N GLU A 219 15.77 13.18 9.56
CA GLU A 219 14.48 13.69 10.06
C GLU A 219 13.44 12.56 10.21
N VAL A 220 13.49 11.55 9.33
CA VAL A 220 12.63 10.35 9.47
C VAL A 220 13.08 9.48 10.63
N ILE A 221 14.39 9.36 10.86
CA ILE A 221 14.95 8.61 12.00
C ILE A 221 14.59 9.30 13.32
N ASP A 222 14.71 10.63 13.39
CA ASP A 222 14.41 11.40 14.59
C ASP A 222 12.92 11.32 15.00
N LEU A 223 12.03 11.09 14.02
CA LEU A 223 10.60 10.89 14.26
C LEU A 223 10.28 9.46 14.73
N ALA A 224 11.09 8.47 14.37
CA ALA A 224 10.84 7.05 14.65
C ALA A 224 11.18 6.64 16.07
#